data_61e2c1b29275018e5b00e3ba44c37c80
#
_entry.id   61e2c1b29275018e5b00e3ba44c37c80
#
_cell.length_a   1.000
_cell.length_b   1.000
_cell.length_c   1.000
_cell.angle_alpha   90.00
_cell.angle_beta   90.00
_cell.angle_gamma   90.00
#
_symmetry.space_group_name_H-M   'P 1'
#
loop_
_entity.id
_entity.type
_entity.pdbx_description
1 polymer ?
#
loop_
_entity_poly.entity_id
_entity_poly.type
_entity_poly.pdbx_seq_one_letter_code
_entity_poly.pdbx_strand_id
1 'polypeptide(L)'
;MRPSLRSPDQLREIRITRHYTKHAEGSVLIACGDTQVICTASVEEKVPPHKKGSGEGWITAEYGMLPRSTGERMSREAAKGKQSGRTQEIQRLIGRSLRAVVDLQKLGERTIQIDCDVIQADGGTRTASITGAFVALHDAVSGLLGKGLIKESPLKDFIAAISVGIYQGTPVLDLDYLEDSACDTDMNVVMLGSGHFVEVQGTAEGHAFTRAEMDTLLELAKSGIAELIAMQKAALQN
;
A
#
# COMPACT_ATOMS: atom_id res chain seq x y z
N MET A 1 -22.63 -15.18 -5.40
CA MET A 1 -21.65 -15.85 -4.48
C MET A 1 -20.26 -15.52 -4.99
N ARG A 2 -19.33 -15.14 -4.11
CA ARG A 2 -17.95 -14.79 -4.49
C ARG A 2 -17.24 -16.00 -5.13
N PRO A 3 -16.44 -15.83 -6.20
CA PRO A 3 -15.67 -16.92 -6.82
C PRO A 3 -14.74 -17.62 -5.83
N SER A 4 -14.16 -16.85 -4.91
CA SER A 4 -13.26 -17.32 -3.86
C SER A 4 -13.92 -18.07 -2.70
N LEU A 5 -15.27 -18.17 -2.68
CA LEU A 5 -16.08 -18.72 -1.60
C LEU A 5 -15.93 -18.00 -0.25
N ARG A 6 -15.25 -16.86 -0.19
CA ARG A 6 -15.13 -16.02 1.02
C ARG A 6 -16.48 -15.39 1.39
N SER A 7 -16.71 -15.11 2.68
CA SER A 7 -17.81 -14.25 3.09
C SER A 7 -17.61 -12.81 2.60
N PRO A 8 -18.66 -11.99 2.47
CA PRO A 8 -18.53 -10.63 1.95
C PRO A 8 -17.54 -9.73 2.70
N ASP A 9 -17.40 -9.95 3.99
CA ASP A 9 -16.56 -9.20 4.92
C ASP A 9 -15.19 -9.84 5.20
N GLN A 10 -14.83 -10.92 4.49
CA GLN A 10 -13.63 -11.71 4.75
C GLN A 10 -12.45 -11.26 3.88
N LEU A 11 -11.31 -11.00 4.53
CA LEU A 11 -10.02 -10.82 3.86
C LEU A 11 -9.52 -12.12 3.21
N ARG A 12 -8.67 -12.00 2.21
CA ARG A 12 -7.77 -13.09 1.78
C ARG A 12 -6.80 -13.43 2.91
N GLU A 13 -6.10 -14.54 2.81
CA GLU A 13 -4.98 -14.84 3.70
C GLU A 13 -3.89 -13.79 3.53
N ILE A 14 -3.51 -13.12 4.62
CA ILE A 14 -2.46 -12.09 4.61
C ILE A 14 -1.21 -12.64 5.27
N ARG A 15 -0.07 -12.49 4.59
CA ARG A 15 1.25 -12.81 5.14
C ARG A 15 2.20 -11.65 4.93
N ILE A 16 2.90 -11.26 6.00
CA ILE A 16 3.90 -10.19 5.99
C ILE A 16 5.22 -10.79 6.46
N THR A 17 6.19 -10.92 5.54
CA THR A 17 7.52 -11.47 5.81
C THR A 17 8.53 -10.33 5.80
N ARG A 18 9.05 -9.97 6.98
CA ARG A 18 10.06 -8.92 7.15
C ARG A 18 11.47 -9.44 6.82
N HIS A 19 12.39 -8.52 6.60
CA HIS A 19 13.79 -8.81 6.28
C HIS A 19 13.93 -9.77 5.08
N TYR A 20 13.05 -9.60 4.10
CA TYR A 20 12.96 -10.52 2.97
C TYR A 20 14.19 -10.44 2.06
N THR A 21 14.73 -9.25 1.84
CA THR A 21 16.02 -9.03 1.17
C THR A 21 17.01 -8.36 2.12
N LYS A 22 18.32 -8.52 1.89
CA LYS A 22 19.34 -8.17 2.89
C LYS A 22 19.91 -6.76 2.79
N HIS A 23 19.67 -6.02 1.70
CA HIS A 23 20.40 -4.77 1.43
C HIS A 23 19.64 -3.50 1.83
N ALA A 24 18.32 -3.47 1.65
CA ALA A 24 17.51 -2.31 2.03
C ALA A 24 17.36 -2.23 3.56
N GLU A 25 17.24 -1.00 4.09
CA GLU A 25 17.02 -0.75 5.51
C GLU A 25 15.71 -1.33 6.01
N GLY A 26 14.67 -1.35 5.17
CA GLY A 26 13.45 -2.10 5.39
C GLY A 26 13.14 -2.96 4.17
N SER A 27 12.72 -4.21 4.37
CA SER A 27 12.39 -5.11 3.27
C SER A 27 11.31 -6.11 3.67
N VAL A 28 10.23 -6.13 2.92
CA VAL A 28 9.03 -6.91 3.21
C VAL A 28 8.53 -7.59 1.94
N LEU A 29 8.18 -8.88 2.05
CA LEU A 29 7.25 -9.51 1.13
C LEU A 29 5.87 -9.50 1.79
N ILE A 30 4.90 -8.81 1.17
CA ILE A 30 3.50 -8.93 1.52
C ILE A 30 2.78 -9.82 0.52
N ALA A 31 1.98 -10.77 1.03
CA ALA A 31 1.08 -11.59 0.26
C ALA A 31 -0.36 -11.37 0.75
N CYS A 32 -1.27 -11.11 -0.17
CA CYS A 32 -2.72 -10.99 0.04
C CYS A 32 -3.38 -12.03 -0.88
N GLY A 33 -3.64 -13.23 -0.37
CA GLY A 33 -3.95 -14.38 -1.22
C GLY A 33 -2.81 -14.61 -2.23
N ASP A 34 -3.16 -14.61 -3.52
CA ASP A 34 -2.21 -14.79 -4.61
C ASP A 34 -1.51 -13.49 -5.04
N THR A 35 -1.94 -12.33 -4.58
CA THR A 35 -1.21 -11.07 -4.81
C THR A 35 0.05 -11.03 -3.94
N GLN A 36 1.22 -10.84 -4.56
CA GLN A 36 2.52 -10.77 -3.88
C GLN A 36 3.30 -9.54 -4.32
N VAL A 37 3.78 -8.75 -3.36
CA VAL A 37 4.55 -7.53 -3.62
C VAL A 37 5.78 -7.50 -2.72
N ILE A 38 6.96 -7.28 -3.30
CA ILE A 38 8.16 -6.90 -2.54
C ILE A 38 8.09 -5.39 -2.31
N CYS A 39 8.21 -4.98 -1.05
CA CYS A 39 8.28 -3.58 -0.65
C CYS A 39 9.64 -3.34 0.03
N THR A 40 10.42 -2.40 -0.47
CA THR A 40 11.68 -2.01 0.18
C THR A 40 11.67 -0.54 0.57
N ALA A 41 12.43 -0.21 1.61
CA ALA A 41 12.66 1.14 2.07
C ALA A 41 14.18 1.38 2.16
N SER A 42 14.69 2.27 1.33
CA SER A 42 16.12 2.64 1.28
C SER A 42 16.30 4.05 1.83
N VAL A 43 17.28 4.25 2.72
CA VAL A 43 17.58 5.54 3.34
C VAL A 43 18.71 6.22 2.60
N GLU A 44 18.49 7.46 2.18
CA GLU A 44 19.49 8.32 1.57
C GLU A 44 19.71 9.58 2.43
N GLU A 45 20.98 9.90 2.77
CA GLU A 45 21.38 11.10 3.55
C GLU A 45 21.37 12.37 2.68
N LYS A 46 20.34 12.51 1.85
CA LYS A 46 20.09 13.67 0.99
C LYS A 46 18.59 13.85 0.77
N VAL A 47 18.19 15.08 0.46
CA VAL A 47 16.80 15.40 0.07
C VAL A 47 16.76 15.96 -1.35
N PRO A 48 15.61 15.89 -2.03
CA PRO A 48 15.41 16.53 -3.32
C PRO A 48 15.71 18.03 -3.26
N PRO A 49 16.11 18.68 -4.38
CA PRO A 49 16.49 20.10 -4.41
C PRO A 49 15.46 21.04 -3.77
N HIS A 50 14.17 20.76 -3.95
CA HIS A 50 13.07 21.58 -3.39
C HIS A 50 12.90 21.46 -1.86
N LYS A 51 13.59 20.51 -1.21
CA LYS A 51 13.59 20.30 0.25
C LYS A 51 14.90 20.66 0.92
N LYS A 52 15.95 20.97 0.14
CA LYS A 52 17.28 21.30 0.66
C LYS A 52 17.25 22.56 1.51
N GLY A 53 17.74 22.48 2.74
CA GLY A 53 17.78 23.59 3.70
C GLY A 53 16.45 23.84 4.41
N SER A 54 15.43 22.98 4.23
CA SER A 54 14.14 23.10 4.93
C SER A 54 14.14 22.45 6.32
N GLY A 55 15.16 21.62 6.62
CA GLY A 55 15.18 20.78 7.81
C GLY A 55 14.21 19.59 7.77
N GLU A 56 13.47 19.42 6.65
CA GLU A 56 12.51 18.36 6.46
C GLU A 56 13.05 17.22 5.60
N GLY A 57 12.71 16.01 5.96
CA GLY A 57 12.93 14.83 5.12
C GLY A 57 11.92 14.70 3.98
N TRP A 58 12.08 13.63 3.21
CA TRP A 58 11.18 13.30 2.12
C TRP A 58 10.93 11.81 2.03
N ILE A 59 9.74 11.43 1.56
CA ILE A 59 9.40 10.07 1.20
C ILE A 59 8.90 10.08 -0.23
N THR A 60 9.50 9.25 -1.05
CA THR A 60 9.08 9.02 -2.43
C THR A 60 8.84 7.52 -2.65
N ALA A 61 8.09 7.17 -3.68
CA ALA A 61 7.80 5.80 -3.98
C ALA A 61 7.87 5.52 -5.48
N GLU A 62 8.40 4.36 -5.81
CA GLU A 62 8.31 3.74 -7.13
C GLU A 62 7.45 2.48 -7.07
N TYR A 63 6.81 2.15 -8.18
CA TYR A 63 5.95 0.98 -8.30
C TYR A 63 6.17 0.36 -9.66
N GLY A 64 6.25 -0.96 -9.70
CA GLY A 64 6.37 -1.70 -10.93
C GLY A 64 5.73 -3.08 -10.83
N MET A 65 5.49 -3.68 -12.00
CA MET A 65 5.00 -5.05 -12.11
C MET A 65 5.99 -5.88 -12.94
N LEU A 66 6.34 -7.06 -12.43
CA LEU A 66 7.16 -7.99 -13.20
C LEU A 66 6.42 -8.43 -14.48
N PRO A 67 7.14 -8.70 -15.58
CA PRO A 67 6.51 -9.07 -16.85
C PRO A 67 5.53 -10.24 -16.77
N ARG A 68 5.77 -11.18 -15.85
CA ARG A 68 4.90 -12.35 -15.62
C ARG A 68 4.18 -12.31 -14.29
N SER A 69 3.96 -11.12 -13.74
CA SER A 69 3.11 -10.96 -12.57
C SER A 69 1.62 -11.22 -12.86
N THR A 70 1.22 -11.18 -14.12
CA THR A 70 -0.14 -11.45 -14.61
C THR A 70 -0.18 -12.72 -15.47
N GLY A 71 -1.38 -13.17 -15.82
CA GLY A 71 -1.62 -14.35 -16.67
C GLY A 71 -0.90 -14.29 -18.03
N GLU A 72 -0.78 -13.09 -18.61
CA GLU A 72 -0.02 -12.84 -19.83
C GLU A 72 1.24 -12.04 -19.56
N ARG A 73 2.25 -12.19 -20.45
CA ARG A 73 3.50 -11.45 -20.31
C ARG A 73 3.32 -10.00 -20.74
N MET A 74 3.51 -9.09 -19.81
CA MET A 74 3.58 -7.66 -20.08
C MET A 74 5.00 -7.24 -20.51
N SER A 75 5.11 -6.21 -21.35
CA SER A 75 6.40 -5.60 -21.66
C SER A 75 6.92 -4.79 -20.47
N ARG A 76 8.24 -4.84 -20.22
CA ARG A 76 8.86 -3.98 -19.20
C ARG A 76 8.71 -2.51 -19.61
N GLU A 77 8.27 -1.66 -18.68
CA GLU A 77 8.16 -0.21 -18.92
C GLU A 77 9.52 0.42 -19.23
N ALA A 78 10.59 -0.03 -18.56
CA ALA A 78 11.95 0.41 -18.85
C ALA A 78 12.36 0.17 -20.31
N ALA A 79 11.91 -0.91 -20.94
CA ALA A 79 12.18 -1.18 -22.35
C ALA A 79 11.37 -0.27 -23.30
N LYS A 80 10.26 0.30 -22.82
CA LYS A 80 9.44 1.28 -23.57
C LYS A 80 9.95 2.71 -23.41
N GLY A 81 10.90 2.96 -22.51
CA GLY A 81 11.46 4.27 -22.20
C GLY A 81 10.51 5.23 -21.44
N LYS A 82 9.32 4.77 -21.04
CA LYS A 82 8.36 5.54 -20.26
C LYS A 82 7.48 4.65 -19.40
N GLN A 83 7.10 5.19 -18.23
CA GLN A 83 6.10 4.57 -17.35
C GLN A 83 4.67 4.86 -17.85
N SER A 84 3.76 3.96 -17.58
CA SER A 84 2.33 4.15 -17.84
C SER A 84 1.73 5.18 -16.88
N GLY A 85 0.60 5.78 -17.25
CA GLY A 85 -0.14 6.67 -16.36
C GLY A 85 -0.59 5.97 -15.07
N ARG A 86 -0.98 4.69 -15.17
CA ARG A 86 -1.33 3.86 -14.00
C ARG A 86 -0.15 3.69 -13.04
N THR A 87 1.04 3.38 -13.55
CA THR A 87 2.25 3.25 -12.72
C THR A 87 2.54 4.56 -11.98
N GLN A 88 2.52 5.69 -12.69
CA GLN A 88 2.77 7.01 -12.10
C GLN A 88 1.71 7.40 -11.06
N GLU A 89 0.44 7.09 -11.30
CA GLU A 89 -0.65 7.32 -10.36
C GLU A 89 -0.43 6.54 -9.07
N ILE A 90 -0.11 5.23 -9.16
CA ILE A 90 0.11 4.36 -8.00
C ILE A 90 1.34 4.79 -7.22
N GLN A 91 2.44 5.17 -7.86
CA GLN A 91 3.63 5.73 -7.20
C GLN A 91 3.28 6.95 -6.36
N ARG A 92 2.51 7.88 -6.92
CA ARG A 92 2.06 9.09 -6.22
C ARG A 92 1.14 8.76 -5.04
N LEU A 93 0.26 7.79 -5.20
CA LEU A 93 -0.65 7.31 -4.16
C LEU A 93 0.15 6.72 -2.98
N ILE A 94 1.10 5.79 -3.23
CA ILE A 94 1.94 5.19 -2.19
C ILE A 94 2.73 6.29 -1.45
N GLY A 95 3.44 7.14 -2.18
CA GLY A 95 4.25 8.22 -1.58
C GLY A 95 3.42 9.17 -0.73
N ARG A 96 2.23 9.60 -1.22
CA ARG A 96 1.31 10.47 -0.47
C ARG A 96 0.78 9.79 0.78
N SER A 97 0.38 8.53 0.68
CA SER A 97 -0.12 7.75 1.82
C SER A 97 0.92 7.65 2.93
N LEU A 98 2.16 7.32 2.60
CA LEU A 98 3.23 7.21 3.59
C LEU A 98 3.63 8.57 4.19
N ARG A 99 3.63 9.65 3.39
CA ARG A 99 3.87 11.00 3.93
C ARG A 99 2.80 11.45 4.92
N ALA A 100 1.56 11.00 4.79
CA ALA A 100 0.48 11.35 5.73
C ALA A 100 0.76 10.84 7.15
N VAL A 101 1.47 9.73 7.29
CA VAL A 101 1.75 9.07 8.58
C VAL A 101 3.12 9.43 9.17
N VAL A 102 3.91 10.27 8.50
CA VAL A 102 5.27 10.62 8.91
C VAL A 102 5.38 12.10 9.24
N ASP A 103 6.08 12.41 10.33
CA ASP A 103 6.57 13.75 10.64
C ASP A 103 7.90 13.96 9.91
N LEU A 104 7.86 14.72 8.81
CA LEU A 104 9.03 14.94 7.97
C LEU A 104 10.12 15.81 8.65
N GLN A 105 9.76 16.63 9.65
CA GLN A 105 10.73 17.40 10.43
C GLN A 105 11.56 16.48 11.34
N LYS A 106 10.89 15.52 12.00
CA LYS A 106 11.56 14.53 12.85
C LYS A 106 12.46 13.57 12.04
N LEU A 107 12.14 13.34 10.78
CA LEU A 107 12.99 12.56 9.87
C LEU A 107 14.30 13.28 9.57
N GLY A 108 14.29 14.65 9.54
CA GLY A 108 15.43 15.46 9.13
C GLY A 108 15.72 15.34 7.64
N GLU A 109 16.72 16.04 7.12
CA GLU A 109 17.04 16.09 5.68
C GLU A 109 17.56 14.75 5.11
N ARG A 110 16.69 13.75 5.12
CA ARG A 110 16.87 12.41 4.53
C ARG A 110 15.73 12.08 3.58
N THR A 111 16.02 11.29 2.57
CA THR A 111 14.99 10.68 1.74
C THR A 111 14.85 9.21 2.11
N ILE A 112 13.62 8.74 2.30
CA ILE A 112 13.32 7.31 2.29
C ILE A 112 12.67 7.01 0.95
N GLN A 113 13.37 6.22 0.15
CA GLN A 113 12.88 5.72 -1.13
C GLN A 113 12.18 4.39 -0.92
N ILE A 114 10.93 4.32 -1.33
CA ILE A 114 10.12 3.13 -1.28
C ILE A 114 10.05 2.53 -2.68
N ASP A 115 10.35 1.25 -2.81
CA ASP A 115 10.17 0.50 -4.04
C ASP A 115 9.16 -0.62 -3.81
N CYS A 116 8.15 -0.71 -4.68
CA CYS A 116 7.12 -1.74 -4.64
C CYS A 116 7.09 -2.49 -5.96
N ASP A 117 7.56 -3.74 -5.94
CA ASP A 117 7.62 -4.61 -7.11
C ASP A 117 6.61 -5.74 -6.98
N VAL A 118 5.60 -5.73 -7.84
CA VAL A 118 4.58 -6.78 -7.90
C VAL A 118 5.17 -8.02 -8.56
N ILE A 119 5.29 -9.10 -7.78
CA ILE A 119 5.76 -10.41 -8.25
C ILE A 119 4.61 -11.17 -8.90
N GLN A 120 3.44 -11.14 -8.26
CA GLN A 120 2.22 -11.79 -8.72
C GLN A 120 1.02 -10.88 -8.41
N ALA A 121 0.14 -10.72 -9.37
CA ALA A 121 -1.04 -9.87 -9.28
C ALA A 121 -2.33 -10.69 -9.37
N ASP A 122 -3.15 -10.57 -8.34
CA ASP A 122 -4.50 -11.13 -8.27
C ASP A 122 -5.44 -10.14 -7.55
N GLY A 123 -5.60 -8.93 -8.10
CA GLY A 123 -6.34 -7.83 -7.49
C GLY A 123 -5.62 -7.16 -6.32
N GLY A 124 -5.92 -5.89 -6.05
CA GLY A 124 -5.45 -5.15 -4.88
C GLY A 124 -3.93 -4.88 -4.81
N THR A 125 -3.21 -4.83 -5.94
CA THR A 125 -1.74 -4.63 -5.92
C THR A 125 -1.33 -3.29 -5.31
N ARG A 126 -2.07 -2.20 -5.55
CA ARG A 126 -1.79 -0.88 -4.98
C ARG A 126 -2.03 -0.82 -3.47
N THR A 127 -3.06 -1.48 -2.98
CA THR A 127 -3.40 -1.52 -1.56
C THR A 127 -2.43 -2.41 -0.77
N ALA A 128 -2.06 -3.56 -1.33
CA ALA A 128 -0.99 -4.41 -0.78
C ALA A 128 0.34 -3.66 -0.73
N SER A 129 0.70 -2.89 -1.78
CA SER A 129 1.91 -2.07 -1.82
C SER A 129 1.95 -1.05 -0.68
N ILE A 130 0.86 -0.30 -0.44
CA ILE A 130 0.81 0.68 0.67
C ILE A 130 0.98 -0.03 2.02
N THR A 131 0.25 -1.13 2.23
CA THR A 131 0.24 -1.88 3.49
C THR A 131 1.60 -2.52 3.79
N GLY A 132 2.27 -3.11 2.79
CA GLY A 132 3.60 -3.69 2.92
C GLY A 132 4.70 -2.63 3.03
N ALA A 133 4.61 -1.55 2.25
CA ALA A 133 5.56 -0.45 2.28
C ALA A 133 5.60 0.26 3.63
N PHE A 134 4.47 0.35 4.35
CA PHE A 134 4.47 0.90 5.71
C PHE A 134 5.32 0.05 6.67
N VAL A 135 5.27 -1.26 6.58
CA VAL A 135 6.10 -2.15 7.43
C VAL A 135 7.57 -2.01 7.06
N ALA A 136 7.92 -1.93 5.77
CA ALA A 136 9.29 -1.66 5.34
C ALA A 136 9.79 -0.29 5.82
N LEU A 137 8.96 0.76 5.72
CA LEU A 137 9.24 2.08 6.25
C LEU A 137 9.48 2.06 7.76
N HIS A 138 8.65 1.33 8.51
CA HIS A 138 8.79 1.17 9.97
C HIS A 138 10.14 0.53 10.33
N ASP A 139 10.56 -0.49 9.59
CA ASP A 139 11.86 -1.15 9.81
C ASP A 139 13.03 -0.20 9.53
N ALA A 140 12.97 0.57 8.43
CA ALA A 140 13.98 1.56 8.10
C ALA A 140 14.08 2.65 9.18
N VAL A 141 12.95 3.16 9.68
CA VAL A 141 12.89 4.13 10.78
C VAL A 141 13.46 3.54 12.07
N SER A 142 13.13 2.29 12.39
CA SER A 142 13.69 1.58 13.55
C SER A 142 15.21 1.44 13.46
N GLY A 143 15.72 1.18 12.25
CA GLY A 143 17.16 1.16 11.98
C GLY A 143 17.83 2.52 12.20
N LEU A 144 17.17 3.63 11.79
CA LEU A 144 17.68 4.99 12.05
C LEU A 144 17.72 5.31 13.54
N LEU A 145 16.68 4.95 14.29
CA LEU A 145 16.63 5.10 15.76
C LEU A 145 17.73 4.29 16.44
N GLY A 146 17.88 3.01 16.07
CA GLY A 146 18.89 2.12 16.64
C GLY A 146 20.33 2.59 16.40
N LYS A 147 20.59 3.30 15.29
CA LYS A 147 21.88 3.92 14.97
C LYS A 147 22.04 5.31 15.61
N GLY A 148 21.04 5.84 16.29
CA GLY A 148 21.06 7.20 16.87
C GLY A 148 21.05 8.33 15.83
N LEU A 149 20.65 8.05 14.57
CA LEU A 149 20.60 9.02 13.48
C LEU A 149 19.38 9.93 13.56
N ILE A 150 18.33 9.50 14.24
CA ILE A 150 17.17 10.28 14.64
C ILE A 150 16.92 10.07 16.14
N LYS A 151 16.37 11.10 16.81
CA LYS A 151 16.19 11.10 18.28
C LYS A 151 14.88 10.43 18.73
N GLU A 152 13.85 10.53 17.91
CA GLU A 152 12.50 10.00 18.19
C GLU A 152 11.87 9.51 16.89
N SER A 153 10.86 8.64 17.01
CA SER A 153 10.18 8.13 15.84
C SER A 153 9.42 9.24 15.10
N PRO A 154 9.61 9.38 13.79
CA PRO A 154 8.80 10.26 12.96
C PRO A 154 7.43 9.66 12.61
N LEU A 155 7.18 8.37 12.90
CA LEU A 155 5.90 7.73 12.61
C LEU A 155 4.84 8.20 13.60
N LYS A 156 3.73 8.75 13.09
CA LYS A 156 2.62 9.29 13.88
C LYS A 156 1.54 8.26 14.16
N ASP A 157 1.36 7.30 13.26
CA ASP A 157 0.30 6.29 13.31
C ASP A 157 0.66 5.10 12.40
N PHE A 158 -0.17 4.08 12.40
CA PHE A 158 -0.18 3.02 11.39
C PHE A 158 -1.01 3.45 10.18
N ILE A 159 -0.74 2.84 9.02
CA ILE A 159 -1.51 3.06 7.80
C ILE A 159 -1.63 1.77 7.02
N ALA A 160 -2.83 1.51 6.51
CA ALA A 160 -3.07 0.40 5.61
C ALA A 160 -4.09 0.80 4.53
N ALA A 161 -4.19 -0.01 3.51
CA ALA A 161 -5.11 0.21 2.40
C ALA A 161 -5.78 -1.10 1.99
N ILE A 162 -7.02 -0.99 1.53
CA ILE A 162 -7.83 -2.13 1.09
C ILE A 162 -8.71 -1.75 -0.10
N SER A 163 -9.06 -2.74 -0.92
CA SER A 163 -10.11 -2.61 -1.92
C SER A 163 -11.45 -3.10 -1.38
N VAL A 164 -12.51 -2.43 -1.75
CA VAL A 164 -13.90 -2.82 -1.52
C VAL A 164 -14.70 -2.59 -2.78
N GLY A 165 -15.79 -3.29 -2.99
CA GLY A 165 -16.61 -3.09 -4.18
C GLY A 165 -18.00 -3.69 -4.06
N ILE A 166 -18.81 -3.47 -5.10
CA ILE A 166 -20.13 -4.08 -5.22
C ILE A 166 -20.02 -5.16 -6.30
N TYR A 167 -20.05 -6.42 -5.87
CA TYR A 167 -19.99 -7.59 -6.73
C TYR A 167 -21.33 -8.29 -6.77
N GLN A 168 -21.98 -8.33 -7.96
CA GLN A 168 -23.32 -8.91 -8.12
C GLN A 168 -24.34 -8.36 -7.09
N GLY A 169 -24.35 -7.04 -6.90
CA GLY A 169 -25.25 -6.35 -5.97
C GLY A 169 -24.90 -6.51 -4.48
N THR A 170 -23.77 -7.16 -4.14
CA THR A 170 -23.33 -7.37 -2.75
C THR A 170 -22.07 -6.58 -2.48
N PRO A 171 -22.02 -5.71 -1.44
CA PRO A 171 -20.79 -5.09 -0.99
C PRO A 171 -19.81 -6.14 -0.46
N VAL A 172 -18.56 -6.12 -0.95
CA VAL A 172 -17.52 -7.09 -0.59
C VAL A 172 -16.19 -6.43 -0.27
N LEU A 173 -15.47 -7.05 0.67
CA LEU A 173 -14.16 -6.63 1.14
C LEU A 173 -13.06 -7.38 0.39
N ASP A 174 -11.94 -6.69 0.10
CA ASP A 174 -10.70 -7.27 -0.42
C ASP A 174 -10.91 -8.02 -1.73
N LEU A 175 -11.12 -7.26 -2.81
CA LEU A 175 -11.38 -7.79 -4.14
C LEU A 175 -10.17 -8.58 -4.67
N ASP A 176 -10.38 -9.82 -5.10
CA ASP A 176 -9.45 -10.52 -5.99
C ASP A 176 -9.66 -10.08 -7.45
N TYR A 177 -8.84 -10.59 -8.37
CA TYR A 177 -8.91 -10.17 -9.78
C TYR A 177 -10.24 -10.49 -10.45
N LEU A 178 -10.84 -11.66 -10.14
CA LEU A 178 -12.12 -12.07 -10.74
C LEU A 178 -13.26 -11.18 -10.25
N GLU A 179 -13.20 -10.75 -9.01
CA GLU A 179 -14.19 -9.83 -8.43
C GLU A 179 -13.97 -8.41 -8.95
N ASP A 180 -12.73 -7.91 -8.91
CA ASP A 180 -12.34 -6.56 -9.37
C ASP A 180 -12.73 -6.32 -10.84
N SER A 181 -12.47 -7.31 -11.70
CA SER A 181 -12.79 -7.24 -13.13
C SER A 181 -14.28 -7.35 -13.48
N ALA A 182 -15.11 -7.74 -12.55
CA ALA A 182 -16.54 -8.00 -12.77
C ALA A 182 -17.46 -7.26 -11.77
N CYS A 183 -16.91 -6.39 -10.93
CA CYS A 183 -17.73 -5.61 -10.00
C CYS A 183 -18.35 -4.38 -10.68
N ASP A 184 -19.54 -4.00 -10.22
CA ASP A 184 -20.25 -2.80 -10.68
C ASP A 184 -19.59 -1.51 -10.16
N THR A 185 -18.93 -1.61 -9.01
CA THR A 185 -18.23 -0.51 -8.35
C THR A 185 -17.00 -1.08 -7.65
N ASP A 186 -15.84 -0.45 -7.85
CA ASP A 186 -14.62 -0.68 -7.10
C ASP A 186 -14.20 0.58 -6.32
N MET A 187 -13.64 0.39 -5.16
CA MET A 187 -13.14 1.48 -4.33
C MET A 187 -11.86 1.06 -3.61
N ASN A 188 -10.85 1.92 -3.64
CA ASN A 188 -9.64 1.78 -2.85
C ASN A 188 -9.66 2.78 -1.71
N VAL A 189 -9.45 2.32 -0.50
CA VAL A 189 -9.50 3.13 0.73
C VAL A 189 -8.18 3.02 1.45
N VAL A 190 -7.63 4.17 1.85
CA VAL A 190 -6.42 4.29 2.67
C VAL A 190 -6.78 4.99 3.95
N MET A 191 -6.48 4.36 5.09
CA MET A 191 -6.79 4.93 6.42
C MET A 191 -5.62 4.78 7.38
N LEU A 192 -5.60 5.69 8.35
CA LEU A 192 -4.75 5.63 9.54
C LEU A 192 -5.36 4.69 10.60
N GLY A 193 -4.52 4.20 11.50
CA GLY A 193 -4.96 3.41 12.67
C GLY A 193 -5.92 4.16 13.59
N SER A 194 -5.85 5.49 13.60
CA SER A 194 -6.80 6.38 14.30
C SER A 194 -8.19 6.46 13.64
N GLY A 195 -8.39 5.80 12.49
CA GLY A 195 -9.66 5.79 11.76
C GLY A 195 -9.87 6.96 10.80
N HIS A 196 -8.86 7.82 10.60
CA HIS A 196 -8.95 8.92 9.65
C HIS A 196 -8.63 8.45 8.23
N PHE A 197 -9.39 8.93 7.26
CA PHE A 197 -9.15 8.67 5.85
C PHE A 197 -7.96 9.49 5.34
N VAL A 198 -7.09 8.84 4.57
CA VAL A 198 -6.01 9.49 3.82
C VAL A 198 -6.41 9.64 2.37
N GLU A 199 -7.05 8.61 1.80
CA GLU A 199 -7.58 8.65 0.44
C GLU A 199 -8.77 7.70 0.28
N VAL A 200 -9.74 8.12 -0.51
CA VAL A 200 -10.85 7.31 -0.98
C VAL A 200 -10.95 7.52 -2.47
N GLN A 201 -10.77 6.46 -3.25
CA GLN A 201 -10.87 6.47 -4.69
C GLN A 201 -11.90 5.42 -5.11
N GLY A 202 -13.02 5.83 -5.64
CA GLY A 202 -14.10 4.94 -6.07
C GLY A 202 -14.52 5.21 -7.51
N THR A 203 -14.80 4.16 -8.25
CA THR A 203 -15.25 4.20 -9.63
C THR A 203 -16.45 3.28 -9.80
N ALA A 204 -17.43 3.71 -10.58
CA ALA A 204 -18.55 2.90 -10.98
C ALA A 204 -18.44 2.59 -12.48
N GLU A 205 -18.49 1.30 -12.82
CA GLU A 205 -18.47 0.81 -14.20
C GLU A 205 -19.85 0.24 -14.55
N GLY A 206 -20.75 1.08 -14.99
CA GLY A 206 -22.09 0.67 -15.44
C GLY A 206 -23.21 1.14 -14.55
N HIS A 207 -23.20 0.93 -13.24
CA HIS A 207 -24.22 1.41 -12.31
C HIS A 207 -23.60 2.33 -11.25
N ALA A 208 -24.09 3.59 -11.19
CA ALA A 208 -23.61 4.55 -10.19
C ALA A 208 -24.05 4.13 -8.78
N PHE A 209 -23.12 4.13 -7.84
CA PHE A 209 -23.39 3.80 -6.44
C PHE A 209 -24.05 4.95 -5.68
N THR A 210 -24.95 4.61 -4.80
CA THR A 210 -25.64 5.54 -3.91
C THR A 210 -24.78 5.95 -2.72
N ARG A 211 -25.19 6.99 -2.00
CA ARG A 211 -24.58 7.38 -0.72
C ARG A 211 -24.60 6.24 0.31
N ALA A 212 -25.69 5.49 0.40
CA ALA A 212 -25.82 4.39 1.33
C ALA A 212 -24.86 3.23 1.02
N GLU A 213 -24.67 2.91 -0.26
CA GLU A 213 -23.67 1.93 -0.71
C GLU A 213 -22.24 2.40 -0.41
N MET A 214 -21.95 3.67 -0.66
CA MET A 214 -20.65 4.26 -0.29
C MET A 214 -20.39 4.13 1.22
N ASP A 215 -21.35 4.49 2.06
CA ASP A 215 -21.21 4.38 3.51
C ASP A 215 -20.99 2.92 3.95
N THR A 216 -21.66 1.95 3.32
CA THR A 216 -21.45 0.53 3.57
C THR A 216 -20.05 0.07 3.16
N LEU A 217 -19.55 0.49 1.99
CA LEU A 217 -18.21 0.17 1.52
C LEU A 217 -17.13 0.77 2.43
N LEU A 218 -17.33 1.97 2.93
CA LEU A 218 -16.39 2.61 3.87
C LEU A 218 -16.34 1.89 5.22
N GLU A 219 -17.46 1.40 5.75
CA GLU A 219 -17.47 0.60 6.99
C GLU A 219 -16.79 -0.77 6.78
N LEU A 220 -17.00 -1.44 5.64
CA LEU A 220 -16.25 -2.65 5.28
C LEU A 220 -14.74 -2.38 5.19
N ALA A 221 -14.36 -1.30 4.52
CA ALA A 221 -12.95 -0.91 4.41
C ALA A 221 -12.32 -0.64 5.78
N LYS A 222 -13.03 0.05 6.67
CA LYS A 222 -12.58 0.33 8.03
C LYS A 222 -12.32 -0.95 8.84
N SER A 223 -13.23 -1.93 8.74
CA SER A 223 -13.04 -3.24 9.39
C SER A 223 -11.80 -3.95 8.84
N GLY A 224 -11.67 -4.09 7.51
CA GLY A 224 -10.52 -4.75 6.89
C GLY A 224 -9.20 -4.05 7.17
N ILE A 225 -9.17 -2.71 7.18
CA ILE A 225 -7.97 -1.94 7.52
C ILE A 225 -7.57 -2.14 8.99
N ALA A 226 -8.52 -2.23 9.90
CA ALA A 226 -8.22 -2.52 11.31
C ALA A 226 -7.55 -3.90 11.46
N GLU A 227 -8.02 -4.91 10.74
CA GLU A 227 -7.39 -6.24 10.70
C GLU A 227 -5.98 -6.20 10.08
N LEU A 228 -5.79 -5.49 8.96
CA LEU A 228 -4.48 -5.33 8.34
C LEU A 228 -3.48 -4.64 9.28
N ILE A 229 -3.91 -3.61 10.02
CA ILE A 229 -3.07 -2.92 11.01
C ILE A 229 -2.73 -3.84 12.17
N ALA A 230 -3.66 -4.69 12.62
CA ALA A 230 -3.36 -5.69 13.64
C ALA A 230 -2.27 -6.68 13.16
N MET A 231 -2.35 -7.10 11.89
CA MET A 231 -1.33 -7.98 11.27
C MET A 231 0.03 -7.27 11.10
N GLN A 232 0.05 -5.98 10.73
CA GLN A 232 1.28 -5.18 10.70
C GLN A 232 1.93 -5.13 12.09
N LYS A 233 1.14 -4.85 13.13
CA LYS A 233 1.64 -4.82 14.53
C LYS A 233 2.20 -6.16 14.96
N ALA A 234 1.50 -7.26 14.65
CA ALA A 234 1.98 -8.61 14.96
C ALA A 234 3.29 -8.94 14.23
N ALA A 235 3.41 -8.58 12.95
CA ALA A 235 4.64 -8.78 12.19
C ALA A 235 5.81 -7.97 12.76
N LEU A 236 5.57 -6.76 13.27
CA LEU A 236 6.61 -5.88 13.83
C LEU A 236 7.09 -6.30 15.23
N GLN A 237 6.36 -7.17 15.93
CA GLN A 237 6.76 -7.71 17.25
C GLN A 237 7.67 -8.93 17.13
N ASN A 238 7.72 -9.58 15.98
CA ASN A 238 8.55 -10.75 15.68
C ASN A 238 9.88 -10.31 15.00
#